data_aaf525f798d3bd9bf13cfc748ca264a4
#
_entry.id   aaf525f798d3bd9bf13cfc748ca264a4
#
_cell.length_a   1.000
_cell.length_b   1.000
_cell.length_c   1.000
_cell.angle_alpha   90.00
_cell.angle_beta   90.00
_cell.angle_gamma   90.00
#
_symmetry.space_group_name_H-M   'P 1'
#
loop_
_entity.id
_entity.type
_entity.pdbx_description
1 polymer ?
#
loop_
_entity_poly.entity_id
_entity_poly.type
_entity_poly.pdbx_seq_one_letter_code
_entity_poly.pdbx_strand_id
1 'polypeptide(L)'
;MSEFLWVEKYRPKTIDDCILPDSTKEVMNKFVEKGEIPNLLLAGPPGIGKTTVAKALCEQLGADYYVINGSDEGRFLDTVRNNAKNFASTVSLSSTAKHKVIIIDEADNTTHDVQLLLRASIEEFSRNCRFIFTCNYKNKIIEPLHSRCSVVEFTGGNKQHLAANFFKRVQEILEKERITSEPRVLAALVQKYFPDFRRTLNELQRYAAQGEINTGILGNATTNVSDLCTHLKNKEFTKMRKWVVQNLDNEPNSIIRSIYDSLYDYLQPQSIPQAVLIIGEYQYKSAFVADQEINLVAFLTEIMMQCQFK
;
A
#
# COMPACT_ATOMS: atom_id res chain seq x y z
N MET A 1 -13.89 7.15 -22.44
CA MET A 1 -14.72 6.47 -21.42
C MET A 1 -14.44 7.14 -20.08
N SER A 2 -15.47 7.59 -19.36
CA SER A 2 -15.28 8.14 -18.03
C SER A 2 -14.89 6.98 -17.08
N GLU A 3 -13.72 7.06 -16.51
CA GLU A 3 -13.29 6.08 -15.50
C GLU A 3 -14.21 6.19 -14.29
N PHE A 4 -14.89 5.11 -13.97
CA PHE A 4 -15.84 5.06 -12.84
C PHE A 4 -15.10 5.07 -11.49
N LEU A 5 -13.98 4.38 -11.41
CA LEU A 5 -13.22 4.24 -10.16
C LEU A 5 -12.42 5.52 -9.85
N TRP A 6 -12.64 6.09 -8.69
CA TRP A 6 -11.93 7.30 -8.26
C TRP A 6 -10.41 7.15 -8.23
N VAL A 7 -9.93 5.96 -7.88
CA VAL A 7 -8.49 5.63 -7.87
C VAL A 7 -7.86 5.82 -9.26
N GLU A 8 -8.60 5.54 -10.34
CA GLU A 8 -8.13 5.73 -11.71
C GLU A 8 -8.44 7.14 -12.23
N LYS A 9 -9.67 7.61 -12.03
CA LYS A 9 -10.15 8.94 -12.48
C LYS A 9 -9.30 10.09 -11.94
N TYR A 10 -8.86 10.00 -10.67
CA TYR A 10 -8.07 11.03 -9.99
C TYR A 10 -6.60 10.68 -9.82
N ARG A 11 -6.12 9.69 -10.59
CA ARG A 11 -4.71 9.31 -10.58
C ARG A 11 -3.84 10.51 -10.98
N PRO A 12 -2.85 10.91 -10.17
CA PRO A 12 -1.88 11.95 -10.52
C PRO A 12 -1.20 11.68 -11.87
N LYS A 13 -1.06 12.71 -12.67
CA LYS A 13 -0.36 12.66 -13.98
C LYS A 13 0.98 13.37 -13.95
N THR A 14 1.22 14.18 -12.94
CA THR A 14 2.50 14.88 -12.73
C THR A 14 3.08 14.54 -11.38
N ILE A 15 4.39 14.72 -11.21
CA ILE A 15 5.05 14.52 -9.92
C ILE A 15 4.54 15.52 -8.87
N ASP A 16 4.19 16.72 -9.31
CA ASP A 16 3.67 17.75 -8.41
C ASP A 16 2.29 17.41 -7.82
N ASP A 17 1.47 16.69 -8.56
CA ASP A 17 0.18 16.17 -8.10
C ASP A 17 0.32 14.95 -7.16
N CYS A 18 1.48 14.29 -7.17
CA CYS A 18 1.74 13.14 -6.31
C CYS A 18 1.98 13.58 -4.86
N ILE A 19 1.45 12.79 -3.93
CA ILE A 19 1.68 13.00 -2.50
C ILE A 19 2.92 12.21 -2.09
N LEU A 20 4.03 12.92 -1.97
CA LEU A 20 5.35 12.37 -1.70
C LEU A 20 6.04 13.17 -0.59
N PRO A 21 7.01 12.57 0.13
CA PRO A 21 7.94 13.33 0.94
C PRO A 21 8.67 14.38 0.09
N ASP A 22 8.88 15.57 0.65
CA ASP A 22 9.45 16.71 -0.09
C ASP A 22 10.81 16.36 -0.73
N SER A 23 11.68 15.64 0.00
CA SER A 23 12.96 15.17 -0.51
C SER A 23 12.81 14.22 -1.71
N THR A 24 11.82 13.33 -1.67
CA THR A 24 11.52 12.40 -2.77
C THR A 24 10.98 13.15 -3.97
N LYS A 25 10.07 14.10 -3.74
CA LYS A 25 9.48 14.95 -4.76
C LYS A 25 10.54 15.78 -5.49
N GLU A 26 11.47 16.37 -4.74
CA GLU A 26 12.60 17.12 -5.29
C GLU A 26 13.49 16.26 -6.19
N VAL A 27 13.81 15.04 -5.76
CA VAL A 27 14.60 14.08 -6.57
C VAL A 27 13.88 13.73 -7.87
N MET A 28 12.57 13.46 -7.81
CA MET A 28 11.78 13.13 -8.99
C MET A 28 11.69 14.32 -9.97
N ASN A 29 11.49 15.53 -9.45
CA ASN A 29 11.46 16.74 -10.29
C ASN A 29 12.81 16.99 -10.97
N LYS A 30 13.94 16.74 -10.31
CA LYS A 30 15.26 16.82 -10.94
C LYS A 30 15.42 15.85 -12.11
N PHE A 31 14.81 14.65 -12.07
CA PHE A 31 14.81 13.74 -13.22
C PHE A 31 13.98 14.30 -14.37
N VAL A 32 12.83 14.90 -14.08
CA VAL A 32 11.99 15.55 -15.09
C VAL A 32 12.73 16.72 -15.75
N GLU A 33 13.37 17.59 -14.99
CA GLU A 33 14.15 18.72 -15.49
C GLU A 33 15.31 18.29 -16.40
N LYS A 34 15.98 17.16 -16.07
CA LYS A 34 17.05 16.60 -16.90
C LYS A 34 16.55 15.90 -18.15
N GLY A 35 15.27 15.58 -18.24
CA GLY A 35 14.68 14.80 -19.32
C GLY A 35 15.17 13.35 -19.38
N GLU A 36 15.74 12.84 -18.31
CA GLU A 36 16.29 11.48 -18.19
C GLU A 36 16.09 10.93 -16.79
N ILE A 37 15.83 9.61 -16.71
CA ILE A 37 15.76 8.88 -15.44
C ILE A 37 16.85 7.80 -15.39
N PRO A 38 17.41 7.49 -14.21
CA PRO A 38 18.16 6.26 -14.00
C PRO A 38 17.20 5.07 -13.93
N ASN A 39 17.74 3.85 -13.80
CA ASN A 39 16.91 2.74 -13.35
C ASN A 39 16.51 3.00 -11.89
N LEU A 40 15.25 2.80 -11.57
CA LEU A 40 14.66 3.13 -10.28
C LEU A 40 14.11 1.87 -9.58
N LEU A 41 14.27 1.80 -8.26
CA LEU A 41 13.59 0.85 -7.40
C LEU A 41 12.75 1.64 -6.38
N LEU A 42 11.43 1.66 -6.58
CA LEU A 42 10.47 2.36 -5.73
C LEU A 42 9.96 1.40 -4.65
N ALA A 43 10.38 1.59 -3.41
CA ALA A 43 10.06 0.70 -2.30
C ALA A 43 9.15 1.37 -1.26
N GLY A 44 8.18 0.61 -0.74
CA GLY A 44 7.29 1.10 0.33
C GLY A 44 5.98 0.31 0.44
N PRO A 45 5.14 0.57 1.44
CA PRO A 45 3.89 -0.13 1.67
C PRO A 45 2.94 -0.15 0.48
N PRO A 46 1.99 -1.09 0.41
CA PRO A 46 0.95 -1.10 -0.63
C PRO A 46 0.07 0.16 -0.54
N GLY A 47 -0.51 0.57 -1.67
CA GLY A 47 -1.46 1.69 -1.73
C GLY A 47 -0.86 3.09 -1.60
N ILE A 48 0.46 3.26 -1.39
CA ILE A 48 1.13 4.55 -1.19
C ILE A 48 1.43 5.32 -2.50
N GLY A 49 1.12 4.76 -3.66
CA GLY A 49 1.25 5.45 -4.95
C GLY A 49 2.53 5.17 -5.74
N LYS A 50 3.31 4.12 -5.44
CA LYS A 50 4.55 3.77 -6.18
C LYS A 50 4.36 3.67 -7.69
N THR A 51 3.41 2.85 -8.13
CA THR A 51 3.08 2.67 -9.56
C THR A 51 2.52 3.96 -10.18
N THR A 52 1.80 4.74 -9.40
CA THR A 52 1.29 6.06 -9.82
C THR A 52 2.44 7.03 -10.11
N VAL A 53 3.43 7.10 -9.22
CA VAL A 53 4.63 7.94 -9.41
C VAL A 53 5.44 7.48 -10.62
N ALA A 54 5.62 6.15 -10.80
CA ALA A 54 6.30 5.61 -11.97
C ALA A 54 5.63 6.04 -13.28
N LYS A 55 4.31 5.95 -13.36
CA LYS A 55 3.54 6.38 -14.54
C LYS A 55 3.57 7.90 -14.73
N ALA A 56 3.33 8.69 -13.67
CA ALA A 56 3.37 10.14 -13.72
C ALA A 56 4.73 10.66 -14.20
N LEU A 57 5.83 10.04 -13.76
CA LEU A 57 7.17 10.36 -14.21
C LEU A 57 7.35 10.12 -15.71
N CYS A 58 6.87 8.98 -16.23
CA CYS A 58 6.92 8.67 -17.65
C CYS A 58 6.05 9.63 -18.48
N GLU A 59 4.83 9.92 -18.04
CA GLU A 59 3.91 10.83 -18.72
C GLU A 59 4.48 12.27 -18.78
N GLN A 60 5.04 12.75 -17.68
CA GLN A 60 5.63 14.08 -17.61
C GLN A 60 6.91 14.23 -18.46
N LEU A 61 7.68 13.15 -18.61
CA LEU A 61 8.84 13.08 -19.49
C LEU A 61 8.44 12.92 -20.97
N GLY A 62 7.20 12.55 -21.27
CA GLY A 62 6.77 12.14 -22.60
C GLY A 62 7.46 10.85 -23.07
N ALA A 63 7.81 9.96 -22.13
CA ALA A 63 8.44 8.69 -22.42
C ALA A 63 7.40 7.60 -22.68
N ASP A 64 7.60 6.82 -23.75
CA ASP A 64 6.82 5.62 -23.95
C ASP A 64 7.17 4.62 -22.84
N TYR A 65 6.14 4.03 -22.24
CA TYR A 65 6.34 3.03 -21.19
C TYR A 65 5.50 1.78 -21.38
N TYR A 66 6.03 0.65 -20.93
CA TYR A 66 5.37 -0.63 -20.89
C TYR A 66 5.34 -1.17 -19.47
N VAL A 67 4.15 -1.57 -18.99
CA VAL A 67 3.96 -2.06 -17.62
C VAL A 67 3.83 -3.57 -17.62
N ILE A 68 4.62 -4.24 -16.80
CA ILE A 68 4.57 -5.69 -16.56
C ILE A 68 4.30 -5.90 -15.07
N ASN A 69 3.29 -6.69 -14.75
CA ASN A 69 2.98 -7.03 -13.36
C ASN A 69 3.74 -8.29 -12.93
N GLY A 70 4.56 -8.18 -11.88
CA GLY A 70 5.33 -9.29 -11.32
C GLY A 70 4.51 -10.42 -10.72
N SER A 71 3.22 -10.16 -10.41
CA SER A 71 2.29 -11.17 -9.89
C SER A 71 1.71 -12.11 -10.96
N ASP A 72 1.94 -11.83 -12.25
CA ASP A 72 1.46 -12.67 -13.37
C ASP A 72 2.46 -13.79 -13.69
N GLU A 73 2.62 -14.74 -12.78
CA GLU A 73 3.66 -15.77 -12.80
C GLU A 73 3.68 -16.62 -14.08
N GLY A 74 2.50 -16.97 -14.62
CA GLY A 74 2.38 -17.92 -15.74
C GLY A 74 2.90 -17.40 -17.09
N ARG A 75 3.04 -16.08 -17.26
CA ARG A 75 3.42 -15.44 -18.52
C ARG A 75 4.62 -14.48 -18.39
N PHE A 76 5.11 -14.28 -17.17
CA PHE A 76 6.09 -13.23 -16.91
C PHE A 76 7.41 -13.44 -17.67
N LEU A 77 7.95 -14.66 -17.66
CA LEU A 77 9.20 -14.97 -18.37
C LEU A 77 9.09 -14.73 -19.88
N ASP A 78 7.99 -15.16 -20.49
CA ASP A 78 7.75 -14.97 -21.92
C ASP A 78 7.49 -13.50 -22.24
N THR A 79 6.76 -12.79 -21.37
CA THR A 79 6.52 -11.35 -21.49
C THR A 79 7.80 -10.55 -21.43
N VAL A 80 8.69 -10.85 -20.48
CA VAL A 80 10.00 -10.16 -20.39
C VAL A 80 10.88 -10.50 -21.58
N ARG A 81 10.98 -11.77 -21.98
CA ARG A 81 11.83 -12.22 -23.08
C ARG A 81 11.39 -11.68 -24.43
N ASN A 82 10.10 -11.67 -24.69
CA ASN A 82 9.55 -11.33 -26.00
C ASN A 82 9.04 -9.88 -26.05
N ASN A 83 8.08 -9.53 -25.19
CA ASN A 83 7.41 -8.24 -25.30
C ASN A 83 8.30 -7.08 -24.81
N ALA A 84 8.99 -7.26 -23.69
CA ALA A 84 9.89 -6.23 -23.19
C ALA A 84 11.08 -6.03 -24.13
N LYS A 85 11.63 -7.13 -24.67
CA LYS A 85 12.71 -7.06 -25.67
C LYS A 85 12.26 -6.36 -26.95
N ASN A 86 11.12 -6.71 -27.50
CA ASN A 86 10.55 -6.05 -28.67
C ASN A 86 10.29 -4.57 -28.42
N PHE A 87 9.69 -4.24 -27.26
CA PHE A 87 9.46 -2.85 -26.88
C PHE A 87 10.76 -2.06 -26.74
N ALA A 88 11.77 -2.60 -26.08
CA ALA A 88 13.07 -1.95 -25.89
C ALA A 88 13.87 -1.79 -27.19
N SER A 89 13.70 -2.71 -28.16
CA SER A 89 14.44 -2.71 -29.43
C SER A 89 13.81 -1.80 -30.50
N THR A 90 12.54 -1.44 -30.38
CA THR A 90 11.84 -0.57 -31.34
C THR A 90 12.15 0.91 -31.07
N VAL A 91 12.24 1.71 -32.13
CA VAL A 91 12.35 3.18 -31.99
C VAL A 91 10.96 3.77 -31.76
N SER A 92 10.84 4.69 -30.82
CA SER A 92 9.60 5.44 -30.64
C SER A 92 9.51 6.55 -31.70
N LEU A 93 8.33 6.66 -32.34
CA LEU A 93 8.06 7.73 -33.32
C LEU A 93 7.37 8.94 -32.68
N SER A 94 6.80 8.78 -31.48
CA SER A 94 5.98 9.78 -30.79
C SER A 94 6.58 10.31 -29.50
N SER A 95 7.59 9.63 -28.94
CA SER A 95 8.20 9.99 -27.66
C SER A 95 9.13 11.20 -27.81
N THR A 96 8.98 12.17 -26.92
CA THR A 96 9.91 13.30 -26.77
C THR A 96 11.10 12.96 -25.89
N ALA A 97 11.01 11.87 -25.13
CA ALA A 97 12.06 11.40 -24.23
C ALA A 97 13.19 10.68 -24.97
N LYS A 98 14.39 10.72 -24.41
CA LYS A 98 15.60 10.08 -24.95
C LYS A 98 15.60 8.56 -24.85
N HIS A 99 14.73 7.99 -23.99
CA HIS A 99 14.68 6.55 -23.72
C HIS A 99 13.24 6.11 -23.42
N LYS A 100 12.98 4.85 -23.66
CA LYS A 100 11.75 4.16 -23.25
C LYS A 100 11.85 3.68 -21.80
N VAL A 101 10.71 3.34 -21.21
CA VAL A 101 10.66 2.88 -19.82
C VAL A 101 9.88 1.57 -19.71
N ILE A 102 10.46 0.60 -19.02
CA ILE A 102 9.76 -0.63 -18.63
C ILE A 102 9.51 -0.55 -17.12
N ILE A 103 8.23 -0.59 -16.75
CA ILE A 103 7.79 -0.59 -15.35
C ILE A 103 7.50 -2.04 -14.97
N ILE A 104 8.24 -2.57 -14.00
CA ILE A 104 7.98 -3.87 -13.38
C ILE A 104 7.26 -3.61 -12.06
N ASP A 105 5.94 -3.77 -12.09
CA ASP A 105 5.10 -3.56 -10.90
C ASP A 105 5.10 -4.82 -10.03
N GLU A 106 5.17 -4.66 -8.71
CA GLU A 106 5.24 -5.76 -7.73
C GLU A 106 6.41 -6.73 -7.98
N ALA A 107 7.61 -6.20 -8.24
CA ALA A 107 8.80 -6.99 -8.53
C ALA A 107 9.20 -7.95 -7.40
N ASP A 108 8.79 -7.69 -6.18
CA ASP A 108 8.99 -8.56 -5.01
C ASP A 108 8.13 -9.84 -5.03
N ASN A 109 7.19 -9.96 -5.97
CA ASN A 109 6.43 -11.18 -6.23
C ASN A 109 7.06 -12.04 -7.35
N THR A 110 8.15 -11.59 -7.97
CA THR A 110 8.85 -12.35 -9.01
C THR A 110 9.82 -13.37 -8.41
N THR A 111 10.02 -14.48 -9.12
CA THR A 111 11.00 -15.51 -8.71
C THR A 111 12.43 -15.01 -8.86
N HIS A 112 13.37 -15.65 -8.15
CA HIS A 112 14.79 -15.34 -8.23
C HIS A 112 15.35 -15.39 -9.68
N ASP A 113 14.94 -16.38 -10.46
CA ASP A 113 15.39 -16.56 -11.85
C ASP A 113 14.90 -15.42 -12.75
N VAL A 114 13.66 -14.95 -12.52
CA VAL A 114 13.10 -13.78 -13.20
C VAL A 114 13.90 -12.54 -12.87
N GLN A 115 14.27 -12.34 -11.61
CA GLN A 115 15.07 -11.18 -11.19
C GLN A 115 16.48 -11.21 -11.79
N LEU A 116 17.08 -12.40 -11.95
CA LEU A 116 18.35 -12.56 -12.67
C LEU A 116 18.22 -12.23 -14.16
N LEU A 117 17.11 -12.62 -14.80
CA LEU A 117 16.81 -12.24 -16.18
C LEU A 117 16.66 -10.71 -16.32
N LEU A 118 15.91 -10.08 -15.41
CA LEU A 118 15.76 -8.62 -15.40
C LEU A 118 17.09 -7.88 -15.22
N ARG A 119 17.98 -8.41 -14.38
CA ARG A 119 19.35 -7.91 -14.24
C ARG A 119 20.08 -7.89 -15.59
N ALA A 120 20.02 -9.00 -16.33
CA ALA A 120 20.66 -9.08 -17.65
C ALA A 120 20.00 -8.12 -18.65
N SER A 121 18.66 -7.98 -18.60
CA SER A 121 17.92 -7.05 -19.46
C SER A 121 18.29 -5.58 -19.21
N ILE A 122 18.55 -5.17 -17.98
CA ILE A 122 19.03 -3.82 -17.66
C ILE A 122 20.33 -3.50 -18.40
N GLU A 123 21.25 -4.46 -18.44
CA GLU A 123 22.54 -4.28 -19.12
C GLU A 123 22.37 -4.30 -20.65
N GLU A 124 21.60 -5.26 -21.18
CA GLU A 124 21.34 -5.41 -22.62
C GLU A 124 20.69 -4.15 -23.21
N PHE A 125 19.70 -3.56 -22.53
CA PHE A 125 18.92 -2.42 -23.06
C PHE A 125 19.34 -1.06 -22.52
N SER A 126 20.46 -0.97 -21.82
CA SER A 126 20.93 0.24 -21.13
C SER A 126 21.02 1.50 -22.01
N ARG A 127 21.16 1.36 -23.32
CA ARG A 127 21.24 2.51 -24.26
C ARG A 127 19.88 3.12 -24.56
N ASN A 128 18.83 2.30 -24.69
CA ASN A 128 17.54 2.71 -25.23
C ASN A 128 16.40 2.67 -24.22
N CYS A 129 16.59 1.96 -23.10
CA CYS A 129 15.54 1.69 -22.14
C CYS A 129 16.02 1.90 -20.70
N ARG A 130 15.08 2.32 -19.84
CA ARG A 130 15.26 2.37 -18.38
C ARG A 130 14.22 1.49 -17.73
N PHE A 131 14.54 1.01 -16.54
CA PHE A 131 13.65 0.15 -15.76
C PHE A 131 13.22 0.87 -14.49
N ILE A 132 11.93 0.79 -14.18
CA ILE A 132 11.37 1.22 -12.90
C ILE A 132 10.76 -0.01 -12.25
N PHE A 133 11.29 -0.41 -11.11
CA PHE A 133 10.75 -1.49 -10.30
C PHE A 133 9.92 -0.90 -9.17
N THR A 134 8.78 -1.49 -8.87
CA THR A 134 8.07 -1.22 -7.63
C THR A 134 8.10 -2.45 -6.74
N CYS A 135 8.22 -2.29 -5.44
CA CYS A 135 8.16 -3.39 -4.47
C CYS A 135 7.57 -2.93 -3.14
N ASN A 136 6.91 -3.86 -2.45
CA ASN A 136 6.47 -3.65 -1.08
C ASN A 136 7.58 -4.02 -0.09
N TYR A 137 8.35 -5.05 -0.40
CA TYR A 137 9.41 -5.60 0.45
C TYR A 137 10.75 -5.58 -0.30
N LYS A 138 11.58 -4.57 -0.03
CA LYS A 138 12.85 -4.43 -0.74
C LYS A 138 13.83 -5.59 -0.46
N ASN A 139 13.70 -6.29 0.67
CA ASN A 139 14.51 -7.46 1.02
C ASN A 139 14.21 -8.70 0.16
N LYS A 140 13.10 -8.71 -0.58
CA LYS A 140 12.80 -9.76 -1.57
C LYS A 140 13.43 -9.49 -2.95
N ILE A 141 14.01 -8.33 -3.16
CA ILE A 141 14.72 -7.98 -4.38
C ILE A 141 16.19 -8.36 -4.22
N ILE A 142 16.75 -9.03 -5.23
CA ILE A 142 18.15 -9.49 -5.19
C ILE A 142 19.14 -8.32 -5.20
N GLU A 143 20.25 -8.47 -4.50
CA GLU A 143 21.29 -7.44 -4.38
C GLU A 143 21.84 -6.93 -5.75
N PRO A 144 22.00 -7.78 -6.79
CA PRO A 144 22.40 -7.31 -8.11
C PRO A 144 21.44 -6.32 -8.77
N LEU A 145 20.16 -6.31 -8.44
CA LEU A 145 19.19 -5.30 -8.89
C LEU A 145 19.31 -4.01 -8.07
N HIS A 146 19.51 -4.12 -6.75
CA HIS A 146 19.76 -2.96 -5.90
C HIS A 146 20.96 -2.13 -6.39
N SER A 147 22.07 -2.79 -6.74
CA SER A 147 23.29 -2.11 -7.22
C SER A 147 23.14 -1.41 -8.57
N ARG A 148 22.13 -1.77 -9.38
CA ARG A 148 21.86 -1.20 -10.71
C ARG A 148 20.75 -0.18 -10.74
N CYS A 149 20.06 0.02 -9.62
CA CYS A 149 18.93 0.93 -9.50
C CYS A 149 19.19 2.00 -8.44
N SER A 150 18.69 3.19 -8.67
CA SER A 150 18.56 4.19 -7.62
C SER A 150 17.34 3.86 -6.75
N VAL A 151 17.59 3.54 -5.49
CA VAL A 151 16.52 3.13 -4.56
C VAL A 151 15.86 4.38 -3.99
N VAL A 152 14.53 4.42 -4.11
CA VAL A 152 13.70 5.50 -3.56
C VAL A 152 12.67 4.91 -2.60
N GLU A 153 12.79 5.26 -1.33
CA GLU A 153 11.90 4.78 -0.28
C GLU A 153 10.76 5.77 -0.04
N PHE A 154 9.54 5.25 -0.03
CA PHE A 154 8.31 6.01 0.18
C PHE A 154 7.91 6.12 1.66
N THR A 155 8.68 5.52 2.56
CA THR A 155 8.40 5.48 4.00
C THR A 155 8.98 6.67 4.77
N GLY A 156 9.75 7.52 4.12
CA GLY A 156 10.38 8.70 4.70
C GLY A 156 9.43 9.91 4.83
N GLY A 157 9.84 10.90 5.61
CA GLY A 157 9.17 12.19 5.71
C GLY A 157 8.19 12.33 6.88
N ASN A 158 7.65 13.53 7.00
CA ASN A 158 6.67 13.85 8.05
C ASN A 158 5.30 13.27 7.70
N LYS A 159 4.91 12.19 8.39
CA LYS A 159 3.62 11.52 8.19
C LYS A 159 2.42 12.47 8.33
N GLN A 160 2.48 13.42 9.26
CA GLN A 160 1.40 14.38 9.47
C GLN A 160 1.25 15.33 8.29
N HIS A 161 2.37 15.79 7.72
CA HIS A 161 2.36 16.64 6.52
C HIS A 161 1.80 15.89 5.29
N LEU A 162 2.21 14.64 5.08
CA LEU A 162 1.69 13.80 4.00
C LEU A 162 0.19 13.52 4.16
N ALA A 163 -0.26 13.22 5.37
CA ALA A 163 -1.68 13.01 5.67
C ALA A 163 -2.51 14.29 5.44
N ALA A 164 -1.97 15.47 5.80
CA ALA A 164 -2.63 16.75 5.55
C ALA A 164 -2.74 17.07 4.05
N ASN A 165 -1.70 16.79 3.26
CA ASN A 165 -1.73 16.96 1.82
C ASN A 165 -2.73 15.99 1.17
N PHE A 166 -2.78 14.76 1.65
CA PHE A 166 -3.77 13.79 1.18
C PHE A 166 -5.20 14.20 1.56
N PHE A 167 -5.40 14.71 2.76
CA PHE A 167 -6.70 15.23 3.19
C PHE A 167 -7.20 16.35 2.24
N LYS A 168 -6.35 17.32 1.90
CA LYS A 168 -6.68 18.37 0.94
C LYS A 168 -7.07 17.79 -0.42
N ARG A 169 -6.30 16.82 -0.91
CA ARG A 169 -6.59 16.16 -2.19
C ARG A 169 -7.93 15.44 -2.18
N VAL A 170 -8.27 14.78 -1.07
CA VAL A 170 -9.57 14.12 -0.91
C VAL A 170 -10.71 15.14 -0.90
N GLN A 171 -10.55 16.29 -0.24
CA GLN A 171 -11.54 17.37 -0.26
C GLN A 171 -11.79 17.86 -1.70
N GLU A 172 -10.76 18.12 -2.49
CA GLU A 172 -10.87 18.50 -3.89
C GLU A 172 -11.63 17.46 -4.74
N ILE A 173 -11.41 16.15 -4.46
CA ILE A 173 -12.11 15.05 -5.14
C ILE A 173 -13.61 15.10 -4.80
N LEU A 174 -13.95 15.22 -3.52
CA LEU A 174 -15.34 15.27 -3.05
C LEU A 174 -16.08 16.49 -3.60
N GLU A 175 -15.43 17.64 -3.67
CA GLU A 175 -15.99 18.85 -4.29
C GLU A 175 -16.28 18.63 -5.78
N LYS A 176 -15.35 18.02 -6.53
CA LYS A 176 -15.55 17.68 -7.95
C LYS A 176 -16.70 16.68 -8.16
N GLU A 177 -16.87 15.75 -7.25
CA GLU A 177 -17.97 14.77 -7.27
C GLU A 177 -19.28 15.33 -6.67
N ARG A 178 -19.27 16.56 -6.16
CA ARG A 178 -20.43 17.24 -5.53
C ARG A 178 -20.98 16.48 -4.32
N ILE A 179 -20.08 15.91 -3.51
CA ILE A 179 -20.45 15.12 -2.34
C ILE A 179 -20.21 15.94 -1.08
N THR A 180 -21.23 16.05 -0.26
CA THR A 180 -21.14 16.72 1.03
C THR A 180 -20.45 15.80 2.06
N SER A 181 -19.48 16.32 2.77
CA SER A 181 -18.77 15.57 3.80
C SER A 181 -18.51 16.42 5.04
N GLU A 182 -18.61 15.80 6.20
CA GLU A 182 -18.18 16.42 7.45
C GLU A 182 -16.64 16.37 7.57
N PRO A 183 -15.94 17.50 7.73
CA PRO A 183 -14.47 17.52 7.80
C PRO A 183 -13.88 16.62 8.90
N ARG A 184 -14.58 16.48 10.03
CA ARG A 184 -14.16 15.58 11.14
C ARG A 184 -14.21 14.12 10.74
N VAL A 185 -15.25 13.70 10.04
CA VAL A 185 -15.42 12.32 9.54
C VAL A 185 -14.36 12.01 8.49
N LEU A 186 -14.14 12.94 7.57
CA LEU A 186 -13.12 12.80 6.55
C LEU A 186 -11.71 12.68 7.14
N ALA A 187 -11.38 13.52 8.14
CA ALA A 187 -10.10 13.45 8.83
C ALA A 187 -9.89 12.10 9.54
N ALA A 188 -10.94 11.58 10.21
CA ALA A 188 -10.88 10.28 10.87
C ALA A 188 -10.69 9.11 9.88
N LEU A 189 -11.35 9.16 8.71
CA LEU A 189 -11.17 8.15 7.65
C LEU A 189 -9.76 8.19 7.06
N VAL A 190 -9.26 9.38 6.75
CA VAL A 190 -7.88 9.55 6.27
C VAL A 190 -6.90 9.02 7.30
N GLN A 191 -7.02 9.41 8.56
CA GLN A 191 -6.14 8.95 9.62
C GLN A 191 -6.17 7.44 9.82
N LYS A 192 -7.35 6.82 9.67
CA LYS A 192 -7.55 5.38 9.85
C LYS A 192 -6.80 4.55 8.80
N TYR A 193 -6.84 4.96 7.54
CA TYR A 193 -6.30 4.16 6.43
C TYR A 193 -4.92 4.63 5.96
N PHE A 194 -4.46 5.79 6.40
CA PHE A 194 -3.14 6.31 6.06
C PHE A 194 -2.03 5.32 6.48
N PRO A 195 -1.06 5.00 5.63
CA PRO A 195 -0.70 5.65 4.35
C PRO A 195 -1.29 5.02 3.09
N ASP A 196 -2.30 4.16 3.19
CA ASP A 196 -2.94 3.53 2.02
C ASP A 196 -3.95 4.46 1.36
N PHE A 197 -3.48 5.24 0.38
CA PHE A 197 -4.32 6.17 -0.39
C PHE A 197 -5.39 5.45 -1.22
N ARG A 198 -5.04 4.27 -1.77
CA ARG A 198 -5.96 3.46 -2.59
C ARG A 198 -7.15 3.01 -1.77
N ARG A 199 -6.90 2.43 -0.61
CA ARG A 199 -7.97 1.98 0.30
C ARG A 199 -8.85 3.14 0.75
N THR A 200 -8.24 4.27 1.11
CA THR A 200 -9.00 5.46 1.53
C THR A 200 -9.95 5.94 0.41
N LEU A 201 -9.49 6.04 -0.84
CA LEU A 201 -10.31 6.48 -1.96
C LEU A 201 -11.43 5.50 -2.28
N ASN A 202 -11.17 4.19 -2.23
CA ASN A 202 -12.19 3.16 -2.45
C ASN A 202 -13.28 3.20 -1.37
N GLU A 203 -12.90 3.35 -0.10
CA GLU A 203 -13.85 3.49 1.00
C GLU A 203 -14.68 4.76 0.87
N LEU A 204 -14.05 5.89 0.54
CA LEU A 204 -14.76 7.14 0.30
C LEU A 204 -15.73 7.03 -0.86
N GLN A 205 -15.35 6.40 -1.98
CA GLN A 205 -16.24 6.17 -3.12
C GLN A 205 -17.43 5.28 -2.72
N ARG A 206 -17.18 4.23 -1.91
CA ARG A 206 -18.25 3.36 -1.39
C ARG A 206 -19.26 4.14 -0.54
N TYR A 207 -18.79 5.00 0.35
CA TYR A 207 -19.67 5.83 1.18
C TYR A 207 -20.38 6.91 0.36
N ALA A 208 -19.69 7.49 -0.60
CA ALA A 208 -20.25 8.48 -1.51
C ALA A 208 -21.44 7.94 -2.31
N ALA A 209 -21.45 6.64 -2.63
CA ALA A 209 -22.58 5.98 -3.28
C ALA A 209 -23.85 5.96 -2.42
N GLN A 210 -23.76 6.22 -1.10
CA GLN A 210 -24.88 6.34 -0.17
C GLN A 210 -25.40 7.79 -0.04
N GLY A 211 -24.75 8.75 -0.73
CA GLY A 211 -25.19 10.14 -0.86
C GLY A 211 -24.47 11.13 0.06
N GLU A 212 -24.07 10.73 1.27
CA GLU A 212 -23.43 11.62 2.25
C GLU A 212 -22.33 10.89 3.04
N ILE A 213 -21.26 11.61 3.36
CA ILE A 213 -20.20 11.14 4.26
C ILE A 213 -20.43 11.78 5.64
N ASN A 214 -21.16 11.09 6.51
CA ASN A 214 -21.55 11.56 7.83
C ASN A 214 -21.02 10.68 8.97
N THR A 215 -21.26 11.08 10.23
CA THR A 215 -20.78 10.39 11.44
C THR A 215 -21.27 8.94 11.58
N GLY A 216 -22.37 8.54 10.94
CA GLY A 216 -22.85 7.15 10.92
C GLY A 216 -21.84 6.17 10.32
N ILE A 217 -20.96 6.66 9.46
CA ILE A 217 -19.91 5.89 8.80
C ILE A 217 -18.78 5.51 9.78
N LEU A 218 -18.49 6.37 10.75
CA LEU A 218 -17.43 6.12 11.74
C LEU A 218 -17.82 4.98 12.70
N GLY A 219 -19.12 4.82 12.99
CA GLY A 219 -19.63 3.74 13.84
C GLY A 219 -19.40 2.34 13.26
N ASN A 220 -19.43 2.21 11.93
CA ASN A 220 -19.15 0.95 11.22
C ASN A 220 -17.66 0.76 10.89
N ALA A 221 -16.85 1.82 11.03
CA ALA A 221 -15.47 1.84 10.53
C ALA A 221 -14.40 1.67 11.62
N THR A 222 -14.73 1.80 12.89
CA THR A 222 -13.81 1.57 13.99
C THR A 222 -14.05 0.17 14.56
N THR A 223 -13.12 -0.72 14.28
CA THR A 223 -12.93 -1.91 15.12
C THR A 223 -12.69 -1.38 16.52
N ASN A 224 -13.72 -1.42 17.37
CA ASN A 224 -13.64 -0.77 18.68
C ASN A 224 -12.82 -1.66 19.63
N VAL A 225 -11.48 -1.62 19.44
CA VAL A 225 -10.53 -2.39 20.25
C VAL A 225 -10.68 -2.03 21.74
N SER A 226 -11.12 -0.82 22.07
CA SER A 226 -11.41 -0.40 23.43
C SER A 226 -12.50 -1.24 24.09
N ASP A 227 -13.61 -1.49 23.38
CA ASP A 227 -14.70 -2.32 23.90
C ASP A 227 -14.24 -3.77 24.03
N LEU A 228 -13.50 -4.29 23.04
CA LEU A 228 -12.89 -5.60 23.12
C LEU A 228 -11.98 -5.72 24.35
N CYS A 229 -11.06 -4.78 24.56
CA CYS A 229 -10.15 -4.79 25.72
C CYS A 229 -10.92 -4.73 27.05
N THR A 230 -12.04 -4.00 27.09
CA THR A 230 -12.92 -3.98 28.28
C THR A 230 -13.55 -5.37 28.53
N HIS A 231 -14.02 -6.05 27.48
CA HIS A 231 -14.55 -7.40 27.62
C HIS A 231 -13.49 -8.43 28.03
N LEU A 232 -12.26 -8.30 27.50
CA LEU A 232 -11.13 -9.15 27.89
C LEU A 232 -10.75 -8.93 29.35
N LYS A 233 -10.64 -7.68 29.80
CA LYS A 233 -10.36 -7.30 31.20
C LYS A 233 -11.39 -7.90 32.17
N ASN A 234 -12.68 -7.82 31.80
CA ASN A 234 -13.78 -8.30 32.61
C ASN A 234 -14.03 -9.81 32.49
N LYS A 235 -13.25 -10.52 31.67
CA LYS A 235 -13.40 -11.96 31.37
C LYS A 235 -14.77 -12.34 30.83
N GLU A 236 -15.37 -11.45 30.04
CA GLU A 236 -16.71 -11.60 29.45
C GLU A 236 -16.67 -12.34 28.11
N PHE A 237 -16.43 -13.67 28.15
CA PHE A 237 -16.27 -14.51 26.97
C PHE A 237 -17.39 -14.35 25.93
N THR A 238 -18.63 -14.36 26.37
CA THR A 238 -19.79 -14.26 25.45
C THR A 238 -19.82 -12.92 24.69
N LYS A 239 -19.47 -11.83 25.36
CA LYS A 239 -19.41 -10.51 24.71
C LYS A 239 -18.21 -10.41 23.78
N MET A 240 -17.05 -10.93 24.18
CA MET A 240 -15.87 -11.03 23.34
C MET A 240 -16.17 -11.82 22.06
N ARG A 241 -16.80 -13.00 22.15
CA ARG A 241 -17.19 -13.79 20.99
C ARG A 241 -18.16 -13.04 20.07
N LYS A 242 -19.16 -12.39 20.65
CA LYS A 242 -20.11 -11.57 19.87
C LYS A 242 -19.41 -10.44 19.12
N TRP A 243 -18.44 -9.80 19.77
CA TRP A 243 -17.61 -8.79 19.15
C TRP A 243 -16.82 -9.35 17.96
N VAL A 244 -16.23 -10.55 18.08
CA VAL A 244 -15.52 -11.21 16.96
C VAL A 244 -16.45 -11.41 15.78
N VAL A 245 -17.65 -12.00 16.01
CA VAL A 245 -18.63 -12.26 14.94
C VAL A 245 -19.01 -10.95 14.22
N GLN A 246 -19.16 -9.85 14.95
CA GLN A 246 -19.51 -8.53 14.38
C GLN A 246 -18.36 -7.89 13.58
N ASN A 247 -17.12 -8.36 13.76
CA ASN A 247 -15.93 -7.82 13.13
C ASN A 247 -15.25 -8.79 12.16
N LEU A 248 -15.89 -9.91 11.80
CA LEU A 248 -15.35 -10.92 10.87
C LEU A 248 -15.11 -10.38 9.45
N ASP A 249 -15.79 -9.29 9.06
CA ASP A 249 -15.56 -8.62 7.78
C ASP A 249 -14.19 -7.94 7.69
N ASN A 250 -13.52 -7.76 8.84
CA ASN A 250 -12.15 -7.26 8.88
C ASN A 250 -11.16 -8.43 8.72
N GLU A 251 -10.07 -8.19 8.01
CA GLU A 251 -9.00 -9.16 7.89
C GLU A 251 -8.47 -9.55 9.30
N PRO A 252 -8.41 -10.84 9.67
CA PRO A 252 -7.99 -11.29 11.00
C PRO A 252 -6.63 -10.74 11.42
N ASN A 253 -5.66 -10.67 10.49
CA ASN A 253 -4.34 -10.11 10.75
C ASN A 253 -4.39 -8.62 11.08
N SER A 254 -5.34 -7.87 10.53
CA SER A 254 -5.52 -6.45 10.86
C SER A 254 -6.08 -6.27 12.27
N ILE A 255 -6.95 -7.16 12.73
CA ILE A 255 -7.46 -7.17 14.11
C ILE A 255 -6.32 -7.49 15.08
N ILE A 256 -5.56 -8.55 14.82
CA ILE A 256 -4.40 -8.96 15.64
C ILE A 256 -3.38 -7.80 15.69
N ARG A 257 -3.13 -7.13 14.57
CA ARG A 257 -2.23 -5.97 14.52
C ARG A 257 -2.73 -4.78 15.34
N SER A 258 -4.02 -4.48 15.27
CA SER A 258 -4.63 -3.40 16.05
C SER A 258 -4.52 -3.65 17.56
N ILE A 259 -4.67 -4.90 17.97
CA ILE A 259 -4.49 -5.33 19.38
C ILE A 259 -3.02 -5.13 19.77
N TYR A 260 -2.07 -5.59 18.94
CA TYR A 260 -0.63 -5.41 19.21
C TYR A 260 -0.26 -3.94 19.40
N ASP A 261 -0.74 -3.06 18.54
CA ASP A 261 -0.44 -1.63 18.60
C ASP A 261 -1.04 -0.96 19.85
N SER A 262 -2.09 -1.55 20.44
CA SER A 262 -2.78 -1.05 21.64
C SER A 262 -2.31 -1.72 22.95
N LEU A 263 -1.40 -2.69 22.92
CA LEU A 263 -1.01 -3.49 24.12
C LEU A 263 -0.55 -2.61 25.29
N TYR A 264 0.24 -1.58 25.02
CA TYR A 264 0.80 -0.71 26.05
C TYR A 264 -0.27 0.12 26.79
N ASP A 265 -1.41 0.36 26.17
CA ASP A 265 -2.50 1.13 26.75
C ASP A 265 -3.34 0.30 27.72
N TYR A 266 -3.49 -0.99 27.45
CA TYR A 266 -4.43 -1.86 28.17
C TYR A 266 -3.81 -2.94 29.03
N LEU A 267 -2.58 -3.39 28.74
CA LEU A 267 -1.92 -4.44 29.49
C LEU A 267 -0.91 -3.90 30.50
N GLN A 268 -0.75 -4.63 31.60
CA GLN A 268 0.35 -4.38 32.52
C GLN A 268 1.69 -4.70 31.85
N PRO A 269 2.77 -3.93 32.14
CA PRO A 269 4.07 -4.13 31.48
C PRO A 269 4.62 -5.55 31.56
N GLN A 270 4.34 -6.25 32.66
CA GLN A 270 4.78 -7.65 32.88
C GLN A 270 4.11 -8.66 31.94
N SER A 271 2.91 -8.36 31.44
CA SER A 271 2.14 -9.22 30.55
C SER A 271 2.38 -8.97 29.06
N ILE A 272 3.05 -7.87 28.71
CA ILE A 272 3.32 -7.51 27.31
C ILE A 272 4.15 -8.58 26.57
N PRO A 273 5.28 -9.10 27.15
CA PRO A 273 6.05 -10.13 26.47
C PRO A 273 5.25 -11.42 26.21
N GLN A 274 4.41 -11.83 27.16
CA GLN A 274 3.52 -12.97 26.99
C GLN A 274 2.51 -12.74 25.86
N ALA A 275 1.88 -11.57 25.82
CA ALA A 275 0.94 -11.22 24.76
C ALA A 275 1.60 -11.24 23.38
N VAL A 276 2.85 -10.77 23.25
CA VAL A 276 3.60 -10.78 21.99
C VAL A 276 3.88 -12.22 21.52
N LEU A 277 4.21 -13.14 22.43
CA LEU A 277 4.39 -14.55 22.08
C LEU A 277 3.10 -15.18 21.56
N ILE A 278 1.98 -14.96 22.24
CA ILE A 278 0.66 -15.42 21.83
C ILE A 278 0.30 -14.86 20.44
N ILE A 279 0.51 -13.55 20.21
CA ILE A 279 0.28 -12.90 18.92
C ILE A 279 1.08 -13.57 17.82
N GLY A 280 2.38 -13.80 18.03
CA GLY A 280 3.25 -14.44 17.03
C GLY A 280 2.78 -15.84 16.65
N GLU A 281 2.34 -16.64 17.64
CA GLU A 281 1.80 -17.98 17.42
C GLU A 281 0.51 -17.97 16.61
N TYR A 282 -0.45 -17.10 16.95
CA TYR A 282 -1.73 -17.03 16.25
C TYR A 282 -1.63 -16.37 14.88
N GLN A 283 -0.68 -15.47 14.66
CA GLN A 283 -0.36 -14.97 13.32
C GLN A 283 0.14 -16.11 12.41
N TYR A 284 1.02 -16.96 12.92
CA TYR A 284 1.47 -18.13 12.18
C TYR A 284 0.32 -19.08 11.89
N LYS A 285 -0.50 -19.42 12.90
CA LYS A 285 -1.68 -20.28 12.74
C LYS A 285 -2.68 -19.74 11.71
N SER A 286 -2.88 -18.40 11.64
CA SER A 286 -3.86 -17.79 10.75
C SER A 286 -3.60 -18.06 9.26
N ALA A 287 -2.36 -18.40 8.89
CA ALA A 287 -2.02 -18.78 7.52
C ALA A 287 -2.50 -20.19 7.12
N PHE A 288 -2.83 -21.05 8.09
CA PHE A 288 -3.11 -22.47 7.87
C PHE A 288 -4.48 -22.94 8.37
N VAL A 289 -5.18 -22.15 9.17
CA VAL A 289 -6.47 -22.54 9.73
C VAL A 289 -7.60 -22.45 8.71
N ALA A 290 -8.51 -23.42 8.77
CA ALA A 290 -9.70 -23.44 7.92
C ALA A 290 -10.75 -22.42 8.36
N ASP A 291 -10.82 -22.12 9.66
CA ASP A 291 -11.83 -21.21 10.25
C ASP A 291 -11.14 -20.10 11.04
N GLN A 292 -11.23 -18.89 10.49
CA GLN A 292 -10.60 -17.71 11.08
C GLN A 292 -11.37 -17.19 12.33
N GLU A 293 -12.68 -17.42 12.42
CA GLU A 293 -13.45 -17.06 13.62
C GLU A 293 -12.95 -17.83 14.82
N ILE A 294 -12.82 -19.16 14.68
CA ILE A 294 -12.34 -20.03 15.76
C ILE A 294 -10.92 -19.64 16.18
N ASN A 295 -10.05 -19.38 15.21
CA ASN A 295 -8.68 -18.97 15.49
C ASN A 295 -8.62 -17.65 16.27
N LEU A 296 -9.42 -16.67 15.86
CA LEU A 296 -9.46 -15.36 16.50
C LEU A 296 -10.07 -15.43 17.92
N VAL A 297 -11.12 -16.23 18.10
CA VAL A 297 -11.73 -16.47 19.43
C VAL A 297 -10.74 -17.18 20.35
N ALA A 298 -10.01 -18.20 19.86
CA ALA A 298 -8.97 -18.89 20.63
C ALA A 298 -7.85 -17.95 21.04
N PHE A 299 -7.35 -17.13 20.12
CA PHE A 299 -6.36 -16.08 20.36
C PHE A 299 -6.78 -15.15 21.52
N LEU A 300 -7.98 -14.57 21.41
CA LEU A 300 -8.50 -13.64 22.41
C LEU A 300 -8.77 -14.31 23.75
N THR A 301 -9.19 -15.57 23.75
CA THR A 301 -9.37 -16.36 24.98
C THR A 301 -8.05 -16.56 25.69
N GLU A 302 -6.98 -16.87 24.96
CA GLU A 302 -5.66 -17.06 25.53
C GLU A 302 -5.10 -15.75 26.12
N ILE A 303 -5.24 -14.62 25.42
CA ILE A 303 -4.91 -13.28 25.95
C ILE A 303 -5.70 -13.01 27.24
N MET A 304 -7.00 -13.28 27.25
CA MET A 304 -7.89 -13.06 28.40
C MET A 304 -7.48 -13.88 29.63
N MET A 305 -6.96 -15.10 29.42
CA MET A 305 -6.58 -16.00 30.49
C MET A 305 -5.17 -15.77 31.00
N GLN A 306 -4.22 -15.44 30.12
CA GLN A 306 -2.80 -15.41 30.45
C GLN A 306 -2.26 -13.99 30.68
N CYS A 307 -2.96 -12.94 30.24
CA CYS A 307 -2.50 -11.57 30.37
C CYS A 307 -3.26 -10.81 31.47
N GLN A 308 -2.54 -9.92 32.17
CA GLN A 308 -3.11 -9.02 33.18
C GLN A 308 -3.36 -7.65 32.54
N PHE A 309 -4.59 -7.19 32.67
CA PHE A 309 -5.03 -5.87 32.19
C PHE A 309 -4.82 -4.80 33.27
N LYS A 310 -4.59 -3.54 32.85
CA LYS A 310 -4.50 -2.38 33.74
C LYS A 310 -5.81 -2.09 34.45
#